data_2be4de94da49ea67e2db23014d214d77
#
_entry.id   2be4de94da49ea67e2db23014d214d77
#
_cell.length_a   1.000
_cell.length_b   1.000
_cell.length_c   1.000
_cell.angle_alpha   90.00
_cell.angle_beta   90.00
_cell.angle_gamma   90.00
#
_symmetry.space_group_name_H-M   'P 1'
#
loop_
_entity.id
_entity.type
_entity.pdbx_description
1 polymer ?
#
loop_
_entity_poly.entity_id
_entity_poly.type
_entity_poly.pdbx_seq_one_letter_code
_entity_poly.pdbx_strand_id
1 'polypeptide(L)'
;TTGKPCPPSLRRRVTTSPRRFHLPYSFCLPPPSLSSSLYPPPMHPQGLIGLAALVAIAFALSTDRTRIPWRLVAAGLALQLVLAPLLLIVPGTSDAFALIARFVAGVIDRTQAGISFVFGPALADPAAGPWGFVFALHVLPVIIFFASLMAVLYHLGLIQPIIRALAALLRSTLRVTGAEALAMAANVFVGQTEAPLTVKPLIPKMTTAQLMTLMTGGFATIAGSVLAGYVLFLGADDPADRALFTKHLLTASVLSAPAAFVFARLIIPESQTPPADDARLSWDDGDQHPTNILDAAAAGATQGLKLALNVAAMLIAFLALLALVNWPLETLSQWGPVADFRDTRSLPPFTLEYLLGLALAPLAWTLGVAWSDAPLVGSLLGQKIFLTEFVAYANLGELSHSAIDPDTGAEIPPALSARSAQIAAYALCGFANVGSIAIQIGGLSAIAPARRHDFARLAPRAMIAGALASFTTAATASLFIS
;
A
#
# COMPACT_ATOMS: atom_id res chain seq x y z
N THR A 1 5.64 8.25 -64.44
CA THR A 1 6.92 8.75 -64.97
C THR A 1 7.68 9.48 -63.85
N THR A 2 8.85 8.97 -63.64
CA THR A 2 10.07 9.54 -63.11
C THR A 2 10.17 9.67 -61.60
N GLY A 3 10.92 8.71 -61.05
CA GLY A 3 11.53 8.76 -59.73
C GLY A 3 12.69 9.75 -59.69
N LYS A 4 12.96 10.19 -58.43
CA LYS A 4 14.28 10.73 -58.07
C LYS A 4 14.71 10.11 -56.74
N PRO A 5 16.02 9.82 -56.60
CA PRO A 5 16.54 9.08 -55.45
C PRO A 5 16.86 10.00 -54.27
N CYS A 6 16.87 9.41 -53.09
CA CYS A 6 17.27 9.95 -51.81
C CYS A 6 18.80 10.23 -51.77
N PRO A 7 19.30 11.34 -51.20
CA PRO A 7 20.73 11.53 -50.90
C PRO A 7 21.09 10.98 -49.51
N PRO A 8 22.31 10.47 -49.35
CA PRO A 8 22.80 9.96 -48.09
C PRO A 8 23.51 11.04 -47.24
N SER A 9 23.61 10.75 -45.96
CA SER A 9 24.48 11.39 -44.96
C SER A 9 23.90 12.63 -44.23
N LEU A 10 23.52 12.38 -42.98
CA LEU A 10 23.80 13.33 -41.89
C LEU A 10 24.01 12.57 -40.58
N ARG A 11 25.24 12.59 -40.19
CA ARG A 11 25.90 12.43 -38.90
C ARG A 11 25.00 12.20 -37.68
N ARG A 12 25.31 11.07 -37.00
CA ARG A 12 25.00 10.77 -35.61
C ARG A 12 25.30 11.99 -34.71
N ARG A 13 24.28 12.55 -34.11
CA ARG A 13 24.40 13.23 -32.82
C ARG A 13 23.98 12.24 -31.75
N VAL A 14 24.91 11.82 -30.94
CA VAL A 14 24.69 11.12 -29.70
C VAL A 14 24.07 12.14 -28.74
N THR A 15 22.77 12.09 -28.58
CA THR A 15 22.10 12.71 -27.43
C THR A 15 21.88 11.62 -26.42
N THR A 16 22.66 11.63 -25.35
CA THR A 16 22.44 10.83 -24.15
C THR A 16 21.17 11.32 -23.47
N SER A 17 20.06 10.65 -23.77
CA SER A 17 18.82 10.78 -23.02
C SER A 17 18.90 9.87 -21.81
N PRO A 18 18.48 10.27 -20.61
CA PRO A 18 18.44 9.41 -19.45
C PRO A 18 17.48 8.24 -19.74
N ARG A 19 18.00 7.02 -19.59
CA ARG A 19 17.23 5.80 -19.74
C ARG A 19 16.08 5.81 -18.71
N ARG A 20 14.86 6.03 -19.18
CA ARG A 20 13.66 5.62 -18.46
C ARG A 20 13.64 4.11 -18.41
N PHE A 21 13.26 3.54 -17.29
CA PHE A 21 13.03 2.11 -17.15
C PHE A 21 11.92 1.72 -18.13
N HIS A 22 12.31 1.18 -19.30
CA HIS A 22 11.35 0.60 -20.24
C HIS A 22 11.02 -0.81 -19.79
N LEU A 23 9.79 -1.03 -19.37
CA LEU A 23 9.21 -2.36 -19.35
C LEU A 23 8.80 -2.71 -20.81
N PRO A 24 9.39 -3.73 -21.43
CA PRO A 24 9.01 -4.13 -22.78
C PRO A 24 7.77 -5.04 -22.73
N TYR A 25 6.59 -4.45 -22.56
CA TYR A 25 5.34 -5.20 -22.64
C TYR A 25 4.53 -4.76 -23.86
N SER A 26 4.83 -5.31 -25.02
CA SER A 26 3.90 -5.29 -26.14
C SER A 26 3.09 -6.59 -26.12
N PHE A 27 2.01 -6.63 -25.35
CA PHE A 27 0.95 -7.61 -25.52
C PHE A 27 -0.05 -7.07 -26.55
N CYS A 28 -0.12 -7.68 -27.74
CA CYS A 28 -1.24 -7.46 -28.65
C CYS A 28 -2.52 -8.04 -28.01
N LEU A 29 -3.32 -7.19 -27.40
CA LEU A 29 -4.69 -7.51 -26.99
C LEU A 29 -5.68 -6.86 -27.96
N PRO A 30 -6.82 -7.52 -28.27
CA PRO A 30 -7.88 -6.92 -29.08
C PRO A 30 -8.51 -5.74 -28.33
N PRO A 31 -9.03 -4.71 -29.05
CA PRO A 31 -9.59 -3.52 -28.42
C PRO A 31 -10.82 -3.84 -27.58
N PRO A 32 -11.01 -3.18 -26.42
CA PRO A 32 -12.18 -3.37 -25.59
C PRO A 32 -13.43 -2.79 -26.27
N SER A 33 -14.48 -3.61 -26.37
CA SER A 33 -15.80 -3.17 -26.82
C SER A 33 -16.49 -2.33 -25.73
N LEU A 34 -16.73 -1.07 -26.02
CA LEU A 34 -17.56 -0.16 -25.22
C LEU A 34 -19.03 -0.65 -25.27
N SER A 35 -19.49 -1.27 -24.19
CA SER A 35 -20.92 -1.41 -23.92
C SER A 35 -21.20 -1.10 -22.45
N SER A 36 -21.70 0.11 -22.20
CA SER A 36 -22.28 0.52 -20.92
C SER A 36 -23.57 -0.24 -20.69
N SER A 37 -23.57 -1.28 -19.86
CA SER A 37 -24.79 -1.94 -19.42
C SER A 37 -25.18 -1.46 -18.03
N LEU A 38 -26.43 -1.02 -17.87
CA LEU A 38 -27.15 -0.64 -16.65
C LEU A 38 -27.45 -1.84 -15.69
N TYR A 39 -26.63 -2.89 -15.72
CA TYR A 39 -26.76 -4.02 -14.81
C TYR A 39 -25.75 -3.87 -13.65
N PRO A 40 -26.15 -4.18 -12.40
CA PRO A 40 -25.19 -4.32 -11.33
C PRO A 40 -24.13 -5.34 -11.77
N PRO A 41 -22.84 -5.04 -11.54
CA PRO A 41 -21.77 -5.92 -12.00
C PRO A 41 -21.98 -7.33 -11.45
N PRO A 42 -21.71 -8.37 -12.25
CA PRO A 42 -21.78 -9.74 -11.74
C PRO A 42 -20.83 -9.87 -10.56
N MET A 43 -21.36 -10.31 -9.41
CA MET A 43 -20.52 -10.62 -8.25
C MET A 43 -19.51 -11.68 -8.68
N HIS A 44 -18.23 -11.29 -8.73
CA HIS A 44 -17.15 -12.19 -9.10
C HIS A 44 -16.80 -13.11 -7.91
N PRO A 45 -17.14 -14.41 -7.94
CA PRO A 45 -16.95 -15.31 -6.79
C PRO A 45 -15.47 -15.54 -6.45
N GLN A 46 -14.54 -15.11 -7.31
CA GLN A 46 -13.09 -15.24 -7.12
C GLN A 46 -12.63 -14.68 -5.77
N GLY A 47 -13.15 -13.52 -5.35
CA GLY A 47 -12.81 -12.95 -4.05
C GLY A 47 -13.15 -13.85 -2.85
N LEU A 48 -14.24 -14.63 -2.94
CA LEU A 48 -14.58 -15.63 -1.90
C LEU A 48 -13.58 -16.78 -1.88
N ILE A 49 -13.12 -17.23 -3.05
CA ILE A 49 -12.06 -18.24 -3.17
C ILE A 49 -10.79 -17.70 -2.53
N GLY A 50 -10.45 -16.43 -2.79
CA GLY A 50 -9.32 -15.75 -2.18
C GLY A 50 -9.41 -15.71 -0.66
N LEU A 51 -10.55 -15.32 -0.11
CA LEU A 51 -10.77 -15.32 1.34
C LEU A 51 -10.52 -16.69 1.96
N ALA A 52 -11.08 -17.76 1.35
CA ALA A 52 -10.88 -19.12 1.83
C ALA A 52 -9.41 -19.56 1.72
N ALA A 53 -8.74 -19.25 0.59
CA ALA A 53 -7.34 -19.61 0.36
C ALA A 53 -6.41 -18.90 1.36
N LEU A 54 -6.62 -17.59 1.61
CA LEU A 54 -5.81 -16.81 2.55
C LEU A 54 -5.97 -17.31 3.99
N VAL A 55 -7.19 -17.66 4.40
CA VAL A 55 -7.46 -18.26 5.71
C VAL A 55 -6.79 -19.65 5.81
N ALA A 56 -6.83 -20.45 4.75
CA ALA A 56 -6.16 -21.76 4.70
C ALA A 56 -4.63 -21.63 4.81
N ILE A 57 -4.03 -20.65 4.12
CA ILE A 57 -2.60 -20.34 4.24
C ILE A 57 -2.24 -19.94 5.67
N ALA A 58 -3.02 -19.05 6.30
CA ALA A 58 -2.77 -18.63 7.67
C ALA A 58 -2.96 -19.80 8.67
N PHE A 59 -3.96 -20.65 8.44
CA PHE A 59 -4.17 -21.87 9.21
C PHE A 59 -2.98 -22.83 9.09
N ALA A 60 -2.42 -22.99 7.89
CA ALA A 60 -1.22 -23.83 7.67
C ALA A 60 0.00 -23.28 8.43
N LEU A 61 0.13 -21.95 8.52
CA LEU A 61 1.22 -21.26 9.22
C LEU A 61 0.99 -21.12 10.74
N SER A 62 -0.15 -21.57 11.26
CA SER A 62 -0.51 -21.45 12.67
C SER A 62 0.44 -22.22 13.58
N THR A 63 0.82 -21.60 14.68
CA THR A 63 1.66 -22.23 15.73
C THR A 63 0.89 -23.24 16.60
N ASP A 64 -0.43 -23.05 16.75
CA ASP A 64 -1.31 -23.95 17.49
C ASP A 64 -2.72 -23.93 16.88
N ARG A 65 -2.98 -24.92 16.01
CA ARG A 65 -4.24 -25.04 15.27
C ARG A 65 -5.43 -25.36 16.17
N THR A 66 -5.20 -25.89 17.36
CA THR A 66 -6.26 -26.30 18.29
C THR A 66 -6.83 -25.13 19.07
N ARG A 67 -6.08 -24.03 19.20
CA ARG A 67 -6.46 -22.85 19.98
C ARG A 67 -6.94 -21.67 19.12
N ILE A 68 -7.16 -21.89 17.83
CA ILE A 68 -7.63 -20.82 16.94
C ILE A 68 -8.99 -20.33 17.40
N PRO A 69 -9.16 -18.99 17.63
CA PRO A 69 -10.43 -18.42 18.05
C PRO A 69 -11.36 -18.20 16.85
N TRP A 70 -11.98 -19.29 16.35
CA TRP A 70 -12.83 -19.25 15.15
C TRP A 70 -13.96 -18.23 15.20
N ARG A 71 -14.44 -17.89 16.41
CA ARG A 71 -15.45 -16.81 16.60
C ARG A 71 -14.88 -15.44 16.19
N LEU A 72 -13.63 -15.14 16.58
CA LEU A 72 -12.96 -13.90 16.18
C LEU A 72 -12.70 -13.89 14.68
N VAL A 73 -12.23 -15.00 14.12
CA VAL A 73 -11.99 -15.15 12.68
C VAL A 73 -13.27 -14.88 11.88
N ALA A 74 -14.37 -15.55 12.24
CA ALA A 74 -15.65 -15.35 11.59
C ALA A 74 -16.20 -13.91 11.77
N ALA A 75 -16.09 -13.35 12.98
CA ALA A 75 -16.52 -11.98 13.26
C ALA A 75 -15.70 -10.94 12.49
N GLY A 76 -14.37 -11.12 12.38
CA GLY A 76 -13.49 -10.21 11.64
C GLY A 76 -13.75 -10.22 10.15
N LEU A 77 -13.93 -11.41 9.55
CA LEU A 77 -14.29 -11.53 8.13
C LEU A 77 -15.70 -11.00 7.87
N ALA A 78 -16.68 -11.30 8.75
CA ALA A 78 -18.03 -10.74 8.65
C ALA A 78 -18.01 -9.22 8.74
N LEU A 79 -17.22 -8.65 9.66
CA LEU A 79 -17.08 -7.20 9.78
C LEU A 79 -16.52 -6.57 8.51
N GLN A 80 -15.51 -7.18 7.85
CA GLN A 80 -15.00 -6.72 6.57
C GLN A 80 -16.09 -6.78 5.47
N LEU A 81 -16.83 -7.90 5.39
CA LEU A 81 -17.90 -8.08 4.40
C LEU A 81 -19.08 -7.11 4.60
N VAL A 82 -19.29 -6.61 5.83
CA VAL A 82 -20.28 -5.56 6.12
C VAL A 82 -19.74 -4.17 5.84
N LEU A 83 -18.50 -3.89 6.26
CA LEU A 83 -17.91 -2.56 6.07
C LEU A 83 -17.62 -2.24 4.61
N ALA A 84 -17.20 -3.22 3.81
CA ALA A 84 -16.83 -2.99 2.41
C ALA A 84 -18.01 -2.41 1.60
N PRO A 85 -19.22 -3.03 1.51
CA PRO A 85 -20.33 -2.45 0.79
C PRO A 85 -20.82 -1.15 1.43
N LEU A 86 -20.75 -1.01 2.76
CA LEU A 86 -21.13 0.21 3.46
C LEU A 86 -20.30 1.42 2.99
N LEU A 87 -19.00 1.24 2.80
CA LEU A 87 -18.09 2.30 2.41
C LEU A 87 -18.02 2.50 0.88
N LEU A 88 -18.28 1.45 0.08
CA LEU A 88 -18.12 1.50 -1.37
C LEU A 88 -19.41 1.75 -2.13
N ILE A 89 -20.54 1.15 -1.69
CA ILE A 89 -21.78 1.06 -2.50
C ILE A 89 -22.96 1.76 -1.84
N VAL A 90 -23.18 1.57 -0.52
CA VAL A 90 -24.41 2.03 0.12
C VAL A 90 -24.55 3.55 0.00
N PRO A 91 -25.63 4.07 -0.64
CA PRO A 91 -25.86 5.51 -0.79
C PRO A 91 -25.90 6.21 0.58
N GLY A 92 -25.41 7.43 0.64
CA GLY A 92 -25.29 8.21 1.86
C GLY A 92 -23.98 7.94 2.61
N THR A 93 -23.66 6.70 2.98
CA THR A 93 -22.37 6.37 3.63
C THR A 93 -21.23 6.40 2.65
N SER A 94 -21.39 5.81 1.47
CA SER A 94 -20.43 5.89 0.38
C SER A 94 -20.21 7.34 -0.08
N ASP A 95 -21.27 8.14 -0.15
CA ASP A 95 -21.20 9.55 -0.56
C ASP A 95 -20.50 10.42 0.49
N ALA A 96 -20.81 10.21 1.78
CA ALA A 96 -20.10 10.88 2.88
C ALA A 96 -18.61 10.52 2.87
N PHE A 97 -18.29 9.24 2.62
CA PHE A 97 -16.90 8.79 2.54
C PHE A 97 -16.18 9.35 1.31
N ALA A 98 -16.87 9.46 0.17
CA ALA A 98 -16.35 10.11 -1.03
C ALA A 98 -16.14 11.62 -0.81
N LEU A 99 -16.97 12.28 0.00
CA LEU A 99 -16.75 13.70 0.38
C LEU A 99 -15.49 13.84 1.22
N ILE A 100 -15.27 12.97 2.19
CA ILE A 100 -14.03 12.94 3.00
C ILE A 100 -12.82 12.71 2.08
N ALA A 101 -12.90 11.75 1.16
CA ALA A 101 -11.82 11.46 0.22
C ALA A 101 -11.49 12.67 -0.68
N ARG A 102 -12.50 13.36 -1.20
CA ARG A 102 -12.30 14.61 -1.97
C ARG A 102 -11.68 15.72 -1.12
N PHE A 103 -12.09 15.85 0.12
CA PHE A 103 -11.48 16.82 1.04
C PHE A 103 -9.99 16.49 1.27
N VAL A 104 -9.65 15.23 1.55
CA VAL A 104 -8.27 14.77 1.73
C VAL A 104 -7.44 14.99 0.46
N ALA A 105 -7.98 14.65 -0.72
CA ALA A 105 -7.31 14.91 -1.99
C ALA A 105 -7.04 16.41 -2.21
N GLY A 106 -8.04 17.26 -1.94
CA GLY A 106 -7.85 18.71 -2.01
C GLY A 106 -6.84 19.27 -1.01
N VAL A 107 -6.67 18.63 0.16
CA VAL A 107 -5.62 18.98 1.12
C VAL A 107 -4.23 18.58 0.57
N ILE A 108 -4.13 17.42 -0.11
CA ILE A 108 -2.89 17.01 -0.80
C ILE A 108 -2.44 18.07 -1.79
N ASP A 109 -3.36 18.60 -2.59
CA ASP A 109 -3.06 19.63 -3.60
C ASP A 109 -2.52 20.92 -2.97
N ARG A 110 -2.85 21.23 -1.71
CA ARG A 110 -2.32 22.43 -1.01
C ARG A 110 -0.84 22.35 -0.71
N THR A 111 -0.24 21.15 -0.72
CA THR A 111 1.21 20.98 -0.57
C THR A 111 1.98 21.69 -1.67
N GLN A 112 1.37 21.82 -2.86
CA GLN A 112 1.97 22.47 -4.01
C GLN A 112 2.43 23.91 -3.72
N ALA A 113 1.74 24.63 -2.84
CA ALA A 113 2.14 25.98 -2.44
C ALA A 113 3.50 25.98 -1.72
N GLY A 114 3.73 25.02 -0.81
CA GLY A 114 5.01 24.87 -0.13
C GLY A 114 6.13 24.40 -1.06
N ILE A 115 5.82 23.43 -1.95
CA ILE A 115 6.77 22.92 -2.94
C ILE A 115 7.21 24.06 -3.88
N SER A 116 6.26 24.85 -4.41
CA SER A 116 6.55 25.98 -5.29
C SER A 116 7.37 27.07 -4.62
N PHE A 117 7.16 27.30 -3.32
CA PHE A 117 7.94 28.28 -2.56
C PHE A 117 9.39 27.81 -2.35
N VAL A 118 9.60 26.54 -2.00
CA VAL A 118 10.93 26.00 -1.66
C VAL A 118 11.77 25.72 -2.90
N PHE A 119 11.16 25.10 -3.93
CA PHE A 119 11.88 24.62 -5.12
C PHE A 119 11.67 25.52 -6.35
N GLY A 120 10.78 26.50 -6.26
CA GLY A 120 10.37 27.34 -7.39
C GLY A 120 9.29 26.69 -8.26
N PRO A 121 8.47 27.51 -8.96
CA PRO A 121 7.33 27.02 -9.73
C PRO A 121 7.74 26.11 -10.90
N ALA A 122 8.91 26.34 -11.51
CA ALA A 122 9.39 25.53 -12.64
C ALA A 122 9.74 24.08 -12.26
N LEU A 123 10.18 23.83 -11.02
CA LEU A 123 10.48 22.47 -10.53
C LEU A 123 9.27 21.85 -9.81
N ALA A 124 8.36 22.69 -9.34
CA ALA A 124 7.17 22.25 -8.63
C ALA A 124 6.07 21.71 -9.56
N ASP A 125 6.02 22.15 -10.81
CA ASP A 125 5.07 21.70 -11.81
C ASP A 125 5.75 20.74 -12.80
N PRO A 126 5.35 19.44 -12.82
CA PRO A 126 5.91 18.46 -13.75
C PRO A 126 5.77 18.85 -15.23
N ALA A 127 4.77 19.67 -15.57
CA ALA A 127 4.52 20.10 -16.93
C ALA A 127 5.29 21.38 -17.33
N ALA A 128 5.81 22.14 -16.35
CA ALA A 128 6.44 23.45 -16.59
C ALA A 128 7.88 23.37 -17.10
N GLY A 129 8.53 22.21 -17.10
CA GLY A 129 9.93 22.08 -17.48
C GLY A 129 10.32 20.71 -18.05
N PRO A 130 11.57 20.57 -18.51
CA PRO A 130 12.05 19.33 -19.14
C PRO A 130 12.27 18.18 -18.14
N TRP A 131 12.10 18.42 -16.85
CA TRP A 131 12.39 17.45 -15.77
C TRP A 131 11.29 16.41 -15.60
N GLY A 132 10.04 16.72 -15.99
CA GLY A 132 8.88 15.85 -15.77
C GLY A 132 8.63 15.58 -14.29
N PHE A 133 8.02 14.45 -13.99
CA PHE A 133 7.74 14.04 -12.61
C PHE A 133 9.03 13.56 -11.91
N VAL A 134 9.42 14.27 -10.84
CA VAL A 134 10.57 13.93 -9.98
C VAL A 134 10.07 13.54 -8.60
N PHE A 135 10.19 12.26 -8.23
CA PHE A 135 9.72 11.71 -6.96
C PHE A 135 10.15 12.55 -5.74
N ALA A 136 11.43 12.94 -5.71
CA ALA A 136 11.99 13.71 -4.59
C ALA A 136 11.36 15.08 -4.40
N LEU A 137 10.85 15.69 -5.48
CA LEU A 137 10.25 17.03 -5.47
C LEU A 137 8.72 16.99 -5.30
N HIS A 138 8.06 15.94 -5.79
CA HIS A 138 6.60 15.90 -5.84
C HIS A 138 5.98 15.02 -4.75
N VAL A 139 6.67 13.94 -4.32
CA VAL A 139 6.12 13.00 -3.33
C VAL A 139 6.70 13.22 -1.93
N LEU A 140 8.03 13.36 -1.80
CA LEU A 140 8.64 13.48 -0.46
C LEU A 140 8.15 14.71 0.33
N PRO A 141 7.97 15.91 -0.26
CA PRO A 141 7.43 17.06 0.47
C PRO A 141 5.99 16.86 0.93
N VAL A 142 5.19 16.08 0.19
CA VAL A 142 3.81 15.76 0.60
C VAL A 142 3.80 14.94 1.90
N ILE A 143 4.75 14.00 2.06
CA ILE A 143 4.92 13.24 3.31
C ILE A 143 5.21 14.17 4.48
N ILE A 144 6.07 15.19 4.27
CA ILE A 144 6.42 16.19 5.30
C ILE A 144 5.19 16.99 5.72
N PHE A 145 4.45 17.52 4.74
CA PHE A 145 3.25 18.31 5.00
C PHE A 145 2.18 17.49 5.72
N PHE A 146 1.90 16.26 5.24
CA PHE A 146 0.89 15.41 5.86
C PHE A 146 1.26 14.96 7.27
N ALA A 147 2.53 14.68 7.54
CA ALA A 147 2.98 14.37 8.89
C ALA A 147 2.77 15.57 9.83
N SER A 148 3.07 16.80 9.35
CA SER A 148 2.80 18.03 10.09
C SER A 148 1.30 18.24 10.34
N LEU A 149 0.48 18.07 9.32
CA LEU A 149 -0.98 18.18 9.41
C LEU A 149 -1.57 17.16 10.39
N MET A 150 -1.15 15.89 10.30
CA MET A 150 -1.62 14.84 11.21
C MET A 150 -1.24 15.13 12.67
N ALA A 151 -0.04 15.66 12.91
CA ALA A 151 0.39 16.06 14.24
C ALA A 151 -0.48 17.21 14.81
N VAL A 152 -0.84 18.20 13.98
CA VAL A 152 -1.77 19.29 14.35
C VAL A 152 -3.16 18.74 14.65
N LEU A 153 -3.72 17.90 13.76
CA LEU A 153 -5.06 17.29 13.95
C LEU A 153 -5.11 16.42 15.22
N TYR A 154 -4.00 15.75 15.50
CA TYR A 154 -3.83 14.97 16.72
C TYR A 154 -3.79 15.87 17.95
N HIS A 155 -2.99 16.95 17.94
CA HIS A 155 -2.90 17.94 19.02
C HIS A 155 -4.25 18.61 19.33
N LEU A 156 -5.03 18.92 18.28
CA LEU A 156 -6.37 19.49 18.39
C LEU A 156 -7.44 18.51 18.91
N GLY A 157 -7.10 17.23 19.05
CA GLY A 157 -8.04 16.23 19.51
C GLY A 157 -9.08 15.77 18.47
N LEU A 158 -8.93 16.12 17.18
CA LEU A 158 -9.90 15.86 16.14
C LEU A 158 -9.92 14.39 15.68
N ILE A 159 -8.78 13.70 15.75
CA ILE A 159 -8.64 12.30 15.32
C ILE A 159 -9.06 11.33 16.42
N GLN A 160 -8.86 11.67 17.68
CA GLN A 160 -9.11 10.80 18.82
C GLN A 160 -10.56 10.27 18.92
N PRO A 161 -11.61 11.06 18.66
CA PRO A 161 -12.98 10.55 18.66
C PRO A 161 -13.20 9.46 17.60
N ILE A 162 -12.59 9.64 16.41
CA ILE A 162 -12.69 8.68 15.30
C ILE A 162 -11.99 7.37 15.69
N ILE A 163 -10.78 7.47 16.24
CA ILE A 163 -10.02 6.29 16.71
C ILE A 163 -10.79 5.58 17.83
N ARG A 164 -11.36 6.31 18.79
CA ARG A 164 -12.17 5.71 19.87
C ARG A 164 -13.41 5.00 19.34
N ALA A 165 -14.11 5.59 18.36
CA ALA A 165 -15.27 4.97 17.74
C ALA A 165 -14.90 3.66 17.02
N LEU A 166 -13.81 3.68 16.24
CA LEU A 166 -13.30 2.48 15.57
C LEU A 166 -12.81 1.42 16.57
N ALA A 167 -12.11 1.84 17.62
CA ALA A 167 -11.66 0.94 18.71
C ALA A 167 -12.87 0.31 19.43
N ALA A 168 -13.93 1.08 19.71
CA ALA A 168 -15.14 0.56 20.31
C ALA A 168 -15.84 -0.46 19.41
N LEU A 169 -15.92 -0.20 18.09
CA LEU A 169 -16.43 -1.14 17.10
C LEU A 169 -15.62 -2.45 17.09
N LEU A 170 -14.31 -2.37 17.00
CA LEU A 170 -13.43 -3.56 16.99
C LEU A 170 -13.54 -4.34 18.31
N ARG A 171 -13.52 -3.65 19.46
CA ARG A 171 -13.64 -4.27 20.77
C ARG A 171 -14.97 -5.01 20.96
N SER A 172 -16.09 -4.38 20.58
CA SER A 172 -17.42 -4.96 20.75
C SER A 172 -17.69 -6.14 19.82
N THR A 173 -17.19 -6.08 18.58
CA THR A 173 -17.41 -7.12 17.55
C THR A 173 -16.45 -8.30 17.70
N LEU A 174 -15.15 -8.03 17.91
CA LEU A 174 -14.12 -9.05 17.97
C LEU A 174 -13.83 -9.56 19.39
N ARG A 175 -14.36 -8.88 20.42
CA ARG A 175 -14.15 -9.19 21.85
C ARG A 175 -12.66 -9.27 22.21
N VAL A 176 -11.89 -8.30 21.72
CA VAL A 176 -10.47 -8.10 22.00
C VAL A 176 -10.27 -7.11 23.14
N THR A 177 -9.04 -7.01 23.69
CA THR A 177 -8.76 -6.05 24.74
C THR A 177 -8.82 -4.59 24.24
N GLY A 178 -9.10 -3.65 25.14
CA GLY A 178 -9.17 -2.23 24.78
C GLY A 178 -7.86 -1.72 24.23
N ALA A 179 -6.71 -2.17 24.79
CA ALA A 179 -5.39 -1.82 24.32
C ALA A 179 -5.13 -2.26 22.86
N GLU A 180 -5.47 -3.51 22.54
CA GLU A 180 -5.33 -4.00 21.17
C GLU A 180 -6.24 -3.24 20.19
N ALA A 181 -7.51 -3.04 20.58
CA ALA A 181 -8.47 -2.32 19.75
C ALA A 181 -8.05 -0.85 19.53
N LEU A 182 -7.52 -0.17 20.55
CA LEU A 182 -7.06 1.20 20.45
C LEU A 182 -5.82 1.33 19.55
N ALA A 183 -4.81 0.49 19.76
CA ALA A 183 -3.61 0.50 18.94
C ALA A 183 -3.91 0.16 17.48
N MET A 184 -4.81 -0.81 17.22
CA MET A 184 -5.23 -1.17 15.88
C MET A 184 -6.00 -0.03 15.20
N ALA A 185 -6.93 0.60 15.91
CA ALA A 185 -7.68 1.73 15.38
C ALA A 185 -6.78 2.94 15.10
N ALA A 186 -5.77 3.18 15.94
CA ALA A 186 -4.77 4.20 15.71
C ALA A 186 -3.95 3.93 14.45
N ASN A 187 -3.54 2.67 14.20
CA ASN A 187 -2.79 2.28 13.01
C ASN A 187 -3.49 2.63 11.68
N VAL A 188 -4.81 2.75 11.67
CA VAL A 188 -5.56 3.15 10.45
C VAL A 188 -5.20 4.58 9.99
N PHE A 189 -4.78 5.45 10.92
CA PHE A 189 -4.54 6.87 10.67
C PHE A 189 -3.08 7.26 10.83
N VAL A 190 -2.39 6.69 11.82
CA VAL A 190 -0.98 6.98 12.12
C VAL A 190 -0.10 5.78 11.78
N GLY A 191 1.20 6.01 11.72
CA GLY A 191 2.15 4.99 11.29
C GLY A 191 2.36 3.85 12.29
N GLN A 192 3.01 2.80 11.81
CA GLN A 192 3.32 1.59 12.60
C GLN A 192 4.25 1.84 13.81
N THR A 193 4.93 2.97 13.84
CA THR A 193 5.82 3.40 14.94
C THR A 193 5.12 4.33 15.92
N GLU A 194 4.09 5.06 15.49
CA GLU A 194 3.36 6.01 16.32
C GLU A 194 2.15 5.36 17.02
N ALA A 195 1.40 4.51 16.33
CA ALA A 195 0.22 3.87 16.91
C ALA A 195 0.51 3.10 18.20
N PRO A 196 1.64 2.36 18.34
CA PRO A 196 2.00 1.70 19.60
C PRO A 196 2.20 2.66 20.78
N LEU A 197 2.50 3.93 20.53
CA LEU A 197 2.65 4.93 21.62
C LEU A 197 1.34 5.09 22.41
N THR A 198 0.19 4.92 21.76
CA THR A 198 -1.13 5.01 22.41
C THR A 198 -1.34 3.98 23.53
N VAL A 199 -0.56 2.91 23.51
CA VAL A 199 -0.60 1.82 24.50
C VAL A 199 0.76 1.52 25.12
N LYS A 200 1.71 2.45 25.02
CA LYS A 200 3.09 2.33 25.52
C LYS A 200 3.20 1.72 26.92
N PRO A 201 2.43 2.16 27.94
CA PRO A 201 2.55 1.62 29.30
C PRO A 201 2.16 0.14 29.41
N LEU A 202 1.36 -0.37 28.48
CA LEU A 202 0.84 -1.72 28.48
C LEU A 202 1.72 -2.72 27.70
N ILE A 203 2.51 -2.26 26.72
CA ILE A 203 3.33 -3.10 25.85
C ILE A 203 4.23 -4.07 26.65
N PRO A 204 4.91 -3.68 27.74
CA PRO A 204 5.73 -4.60 28.52
C PRO A 204 4.95 -5.78 29.10
N LYS A 205 3.66 -5.62 29.37
CA LYS A 205 2.77 -6.62 29.99
C LYS A 205 1.98 -7.44 28.96
N MET A 206 2.00 -7.06 27.69
CA MET A 206 1.25 -7.75 26.62
C MET A 206 1.70 -9.20 26.43
N THR A 207 0.73 -10.09 26.17
CA THR A 207 0.99 -11.46 25.75
C THR A 207 1.68 -11.53 24.40
N THR A 208 2.25 -12.66 24.05
CA THR A 208 2.87 -12.87 22.72
C THR A 208 1.85 -12.66 21.60
N ALA A 209 0.61 -13.11 21.79
CA ALA A 209 -0.44 -12.96 20.79
C ALA A 209 -0.92 -11.49 20.67
N GLN A 210 -0.94 -10.73 21.77
CA GLN A 210 -1.22 -9.30 21.73
C GLN A 210 -0.13 -8.51 21.02
N LEU A 211 1.16 -8.81 21.28
CA LEU A 211 2.28 -8.23 20.53
C LEU A 211 2.22 -8.57 19.05
N MET A 212 1.88 -9.82 18.72
CA MET A 212 1.66 -10.25 17.34
C MET A 212 0.56 -9.41 16.68
N THR A 213 -0.57 -9.17 17.36
CA THR A 213 -1.66 -8.34 16.86
C THR A 213 -1.22 -6.90 16.63
N LEU A 214 -0.50 -6.31 17.60
CA LEU A 214 0.04 -4.95 17.52
C LEU A 214 0.96 -4.80 16.29
N MET A 215 1.88 -5.74 16.11
CA MET A 215 2.82 -5.74 15.00
C MET A 215 2.12 -5.99 13.66
N THR A 216 1.18 -6.95 13.60
CA THR A 216 0.41 -7.23 12.40
C THR A 216 -0.39 -6.01 11.95
N GLY A 217 -0.97 -5.25 12.89
CA GLY A 217 -1.67 -3.99 12.60
C GLY A 217 -0.77 -2.99 11.88
N GLY A 218 0.46 -2.81 12.37
CA GLY A 218 1.44 -1.93 11.73
C GLY A 218 1.83 -2.36 10.32
N PHE A 219 1.90 -3.66 10.04
CA PHE A 219 2.18 -4.17 8.70
C PHE A 219 0.96 -4.15 7.77
N ALA A 220 -0.25 -4.27 8.30
CA ALA A 220 -1.47 -4.37 7.51
C ALA A 220 -2.04 -3.02 7.05
N THR A 221 -1.65 -1.91 7.68
CA THR A 221 -2.17 -0.57 7.43
C THR A 221 -1.08 0.35 6.88
N ILE A 222 -1.48 1.51 6.38
CA ILE A 222 -0.58 2.58 5.93
C ILE A 222 -0.79 3.82 6.80
N ALA A 223 0.28 4.60 7.00
CA ALA A 223 0.18 5.90 7.65
C ALA A 223 -0.52 6.92 6.75
N GLY A 224 -1.31 7.81 7.33
CA GLY A 224 -1.99 8.87 6.58
C GLY A 224 -1.03 9.78 5.80
N SER A 225 0.17 10.05 6.34
CA SER A 225 1.21 10.82 5.66
C SER A 225 1.73 10.15 4.38
N VAL A 226 1.77 8.83 4.38
CA VAL A 226 2.25 8.04 3.24
C VAL A 226 1.15 7.82 2.21
N LEU A 227 -0.11 7.69 2.65
CA LEU A 227 -1.28 7.58 1.78
C LEU A 227 -1.31 8.71 0.75
N ALA A 228 -0.99 9.93 1.18
CA ALA A 228 -0.95 11.08 0.28
C ALA A 228 0.04 10.90 -0.88
N GLY A 229 1.21 10.29 -0.64
CA GLY A 229 2.17 9.94 -1.68
C GLY A 229 1.62 8.92 -2.68
N TYR A 230 0.90 7.89 -2.19
CA TYR A 230 0.30 6.89 -3.08
C TYR A 230 -0.82 7.45 -3.94
N VAL A 231 -1.62 8.38 -3.40
CA VAL A 231 -2.65 9.08 -4.17
C VAL A 231 -2.04 9.86 -5.35
N LEU A 232 -0.86 10.45 -5.18
CA LEU A 232 -0.18 11.15 -6.26
C LEU A 232 0.30 10.21 -7.37
N PHE A 233 0.74 8.99 -7.04
CA PHE A 233 1.09 7.99 -8.06
C PHE A 233 -0.13 7.50 -8.83
N LEU A 234 -1.23 7.23 -8.11
CA LEU A 234 -2.41 6.58 -8.66
C LEU A 234 -3.37 7.55 -9.35
N GLY A 235 -3.38 8.81 -8.95
CA GLY A 235 -4.29 9.82 -9.50
C GLY A 235 -3.64 10.71 -10.55
N ALA A 236 -2.32 10.59 -10.78
CA ALA A 236 -1.55 11.43 -11.70
C ALA A 236 -1.99 12.91 -11.63
N ASP A 237 -2.38 13.51 -12.77
CA ASP A 237 -2.83 14.89 -12.86
C ASP A 237 -4.37 15.04 -12.81
N ASP A 238 -5.14 13.94 -12.71
CA ASP A 238 -6.60 14.00 -12.66
C ASP A 238 -7.12 14.09 -11.20
N PRO A 239 -7.77 15.19 -10.81
CA PRO A 239 -8.39 15.31 -9.48
C PRO A 239 -9.48 14.27 -9.19
N ALA A 240 -10.18 13.77 -10.23
CA ALA A 240 -11.20 12.74 -10.06
C ALA A 240 -10.58 11.40 -9.69
N ASP A 241 -9.51 11.00 -10.36
CA ASP A 241 -8.75 9.80 -10.04
C ASP A 241 -8.08 9.90 -8.67
N ARG A 242 -7.52 11.06 -8.31
CA ARG A 242 -7.01 11.29 -6.94
C ARG A 242 -8.08 11.08 -5.89
N ALA A 243 -9.28 11.61 -6.09
CA ALA A 243 -10.40 11.41 -5.16
C ALA A 243 -10.85 9.95 -5.12
N LEU A 244 -10.90 9.26 -6.27
CA LEU A 244 -11.25 7.85 -6.39
C LEU A 244 -10.27 6.97 -5.60
N PHE A 245 -8.97 7.09 -5.88
CA PHE A 245 -7.95 6.30 -5.20
C PHE A 245 -7.82 6.68 -3.72
N THR A 246 -8.02 7.94 -3.34
CA THR A 246 -8.11 8.33 -1.92
C THR A 246 -9.22 7.57 -1.22
N LYS A 247 -10.41 7.47 -1.83
CA LYS A 247 -11.54 6.69 -1.30
C LYS A 247 -11.14 5.22 -1.11
N HIS A 248 -10.52 4.60 -2.12
CA HIS A 248 -10.10 3.20 -2.07
C HIS A 248 -9.04 2.95 -1.00
N LEU A 249 -8.02 3.80 -0.90
CA LEU A 249 -6.94 3.65 0.09
C LEU A 249 -7.42 3.87 1.53
N LEU A 250 -8.29 4.85 1.78
CA LEU A 250 -8.93 5.03 3.09
C LEU A 250 -9.79 3.82 3.45
N THR A 251 -10.58 3.32 2.50
CA THR A 251 -11.37 2.09 2.69
C THR A 251 -10.46 0.90 3.02
N ALA A 252 -9.36 0.73 2.29
CA ALA A 252 -8.40 -0.32 2.52
C ALA A 252 -7.82 -0.27 3.94
N SER A 253 -7.42 0.91 4.43
CA SER A 253 -6.92 1.09 5.80
C SER A 253 -7.96 0.69 6.86
N VAL A 254 -9.22 1.08 6.68
CA VAL A 254 -10.31 0.73 7.62
C VAL A 254 -10.57 -0.78 7.61
N LEU A 255 -10.64 -1.40 6.43
CA LEU A 255 -10.88 -2.84 6.28
C LEU A 255 -9.69 -3.69 6.75
N SER A 256 -8.47 -3.16 6.71
CA SER A 256 -7.29 -3.88 7.18
C SER A 256 -7.26 -4.08 8.69
N ALA A 257 -7.93 -3.23 9.48
CA ALA A 257 -7.95 -3.36 10.93
C ALA A 257 -8.59 -4.68 11.42
N PRO A 258 -9.83 -5.05 11.05
CA PRO A 258 -10.37 -6.36 11.42
C PRO A 258 -9.60 -7.54 10.80
N ALA A 259 -9.07 -7.40 9.57
CA ALA A 259 -8.24 -8.43 8.95
C ALA A 259 -6.96 -8.70 9.73
N ALA A 260 -6.29 -7.67 10.22
CA ALA A 260 -5.07 -7.81 11.00
C ALA A 260 -5.30 -8.65 12.27
N PHE A 261 -6.43 -8.45 12.96
CA PHE A 261 -6.82 -9.32 14.08
C PHE A 261 -7.00 -10.77 13.68
N VAL A 262 -7.70 -11.01 12.55
CA VAL A 262 -7.94 -12.37 12.04
C VAL A 262 -6.62 -13.08 11.79
N PHE A 263 -5.73 -12.49 11.02
CA PHE A 263 -4.47 -13.14 10.62
C PHE A 263 -3.44 -13.23 11.74
N ALA A 264 -3.38 -12.24 12.62
CA ALA A 264 -2.56 -12.32 13.82
C ALA A 264 -2.96 -13.50 14.70
N ARG A 265 -4.26 -13.69 14.95
CA ARG A 265 -4.80 -14.75 15.80
C ARG A 265 -4.87 -16.12 15.14
N LEU A 266 -4.91 -16.19 13.81
CA LEU A 266 -4.75 -17.44 13.07
C LEU A 266 -3.32 -17.96 13.17
N ILE A 267 -2.31 -17.08 12.99
CA ILE A 267 -0.89 -17.48 12.98
C ILE A 267 -0.38 -17.70 14.40
N ILE A 268 -0.70 -16.81 15.35
CA ILE A 268 -0.34 -16.96 16.77
C ILE A 268 -1.61 -16.83 17.62
N PRO A 269 -2.29 -17.94 17.91
CA PRO A 269 -3.44 -17.96 18.81
C PRO A 269 -3.06 -17.56 20.23
N GLU A 270 -4.03 -17.04 21.00
CA GLU A 270 -3.79 -16.69 22.38
C GLU A 270 -3.64 -17.96 23.23
N SER A 271 -2.53 -18.03 23.92
CA SER A 271 -2.20 -19.13 24.82
C SER A 271 -2.02 -18.71 26.27
N GLN A 272 -2.01 -17.41 26.54
CA GLN A 272 -1.79 -16.79 27.84
C GLN A 272 -3.05 -16.04 28.28
N THR A 273 -3.20 -15.79 29.56
CA THR A 273 -4.27 -14.90 30.05
C THR A 273 -3.86 -13.46 29.83
N PRO A 274 -4.58 -12.69 29.00
CA PRO A 274 -4.29 -11.27 28.83
C PRO A 274 -4.35 -10.55 30.18
N PRO A 275 -3.50 -9.53 30.41
CA PRO A 275 -3.59 -8.70 31.59
C PRO A 275 -4.98 -8.05 31.67
N ALA A 276 -5.44 -7.76 32.90
CA ALA A 276 -6.72 -7.10 33.12
C ALA A 276 -6.78 -5.81 32.29
N ASP A 277 -7.91 -5.64 31.60
CA ASP A 277 -8.18 -4.48 30.74
C ASP A 277 -8.48 -3.28 31.61
N ASP A 278 -7.46 -2.60 32.12
CA ASP A 278 -7.61 -1.33 32.81
C ASP A 278 -8.08 -0.28 31.79
N ALA A 279 -9.39 -0.19 31.66
CA ALA A 279 -10.12 0.54 30.65
C ALA A 279 -9.93 2.08 30.66
N ARG A 280 -9.05 2.59 31.49
CA ARG A 280 -8.63 4.00 31.47
C ARG A 280 -7.38 4.16 30.63
N LEU A 281 -7.51 3.83 29.32
CA LEU A 281 -6.52 4.23 28.34
C LEU A 281 -6.61 5.76 28.21
N SER A 282 -5.88 6.47 29.06
CA SER A 282 -5.61 7.87 28.85
C SER A 282 -4.60 7.98 27.71
N TRP A 283 -4.87 8.89 26.80
CA TRP A 283 -3.91 9.35 25.80
C TRP A 283 -2.84 10.15 26.54
N ASP A 284 -2.00 9.45 27.29
CA ASP A 284 -0.87 10.07 27.99
C ASP A 284 0.36 9.79 27.15
N ASP A 285 0.67 10.74 26.26
CA ASP A 285 1.83 10.64 25.35
C ASP A 285 3.15 10.80 26.10
N GLY A 286 3.15 10.75 27.43
CA GLY A 286 4.33 11.00 28.26
C GLY A 286 4.82 12.45 28.13
N ASP A 287 6.04 12.74 28.52
CA ASP A 287 6.64 14.08 28.65
C ASP A 287 6.85 14.86 27.32
N GLN A 288 6.28 14.43 26.18
CA GLN A 288 6.49 15.04 24.86
C GLN A 288 5.21 15.59 24.20
N HIS A 289 4.26 16.10 24.98
CA HIS A 289 3.13 16.84 24.39
C HIS A 289 3.61 18.15 23.77
N PRO A 290 3.32 18.39 22.48
CA PRO A 290 3.54 19.71 21.90
C PRO A 290 2.82 20.77 22.72
N THR A 291 3.51 21.86 23.05
CA THR A 291 2.98 22.92 23.92
C THR A 291 1.89 23.76 23.24
N ASN A 292 1.90 23.81 21.91
CA ASN A 292 0.91 24.54 21.10
C ASN A 292 0.86 23.99 19.66
N ILE A 293 -0.07 24.52 18.87
CA ILE A 293 -0.30 24.10 17.48
C ILE A 293 0.96 24.24 16.61
N LEU A 294 1.74 25.31 16.79
CA LEU A 294 2.96 25.55 16.01
C LEU A 294 4.05 24.55 16.36
N ASP A 295 4.17 24.22 17.63
CA ASP A 295 5.09 23.20 18.13
C ASP A 295 4.70 21.81 17.58
N ALA A 296 3.40 21.48 17.59
CA ALA A 296 2.88 20.27 16.97
C ALA A 296 3.19 20.20 15.47
N ALA A 297 2.98 21.30 14.75
CA ALA A 297 3.27 21.38 13.32
C ALA A 297 4.78 21.20 13.04
N ALA A 298 5.64 21.83 13.82
CA ALA A 298 7.10 21.74 13.66
C ALA A 298 7.63 20.33 14.00
N ALA A 299 7.13 19.73 15.07
CA ALA A 299 7.46 18.35 15.44
C ALA A 299 7.03 17.35 14.35
N GLY A 300 5.80 17.50 13.86
CA GLY A 300 5.27 16.68 12.75
C GLY A 300 6.06 16.85 11.46
N ALA A 301 6.44 18.10 11.09
CA ALA A 301 7.27 18.35 9.91
C ALA A 301 8.66 17.70 10.03
N THR A 302 9.28 17.78 11.22
CA THR A 302 10.57 17.15 11.49
C THR A 302 10.49 15.62 11.39
N GLN A 303 9.42 15.02 11.92
CA GLN A 303 9.18 13.58 11.79
C GLN A 303 8.91 13.17 10.34
N GLY A 304 8.10 13.96 9.62
CA GLY A 304 7.82 13.77 8.19
C GLY A 304 9.09 13.85 7.34
N LEU A 305 9.99 14.79 7.64
CA LEU A 305 11.29 14.89 6.95
C LEU A 305 12.15 13.65 7.17
N LYS A 306 12.24 13.14 8.40
CA LYS A 306 12.95 11.89 8.70
C LYS A 306 12.36 10.72 7.92
N LEU A 307 11.03 10.63 7.88
CA LEU A 307 10.33 9.59 7.11
C LEU A 307 10.63 9.72 5.61
N ALA A 308 10.52 10.92 5.05
CA ALA A 308 10.80 11.19 3.63
C ALA A 308 12.24 10.82 3.24
N LEU A 309 13.24 11.20 4.06
CA LEU A 309 14.62 10.83 3.83
C LEU A 309 14.87 9.32 3.92
N ASN A 310 14.24 8.65 4.88
CA ASN A 310 14.32 7.19 4.99
C ASN A 310 13.70 6.50 3.78
N VAL A 311 12.53 6.98 3.30
CA VAL A 311 11.89 6.47 2.07
C VAL A 311 12.82 6.64 0.87
N ALA A 312 13.40 7.83 0.68
CA ALA A 312 14.34 8.08 -0.41
C ALA A 312 15.56 7.16 -0.36
N ALA A 313 16.18 7.01 0.81
CA ALA A 313 17.33 6.14 1.00
C ALA A 313 16.99 4.66 0.73
N MET A 314 15.85 4.19 1.22
CA MET A 314 15.38 2.82 0.96
C MET A 314 15.08 2.57 -0.51
N LEU A 315 14.44 3.52 -1.20
CA LEU A 315 14.14 3.39 -2.63
C LEU A 315 15.44 3.29 -3.44
N ILE A 316 16.42 4.16 -3.18
CA ILE A 316 17.73 4.11 -3.86
C ILE A 316 18.39 2.74 -3.62
N ALA A 317 18.45 2.29 -2.36
CA ALA A 317 19.11 1.05 -2.02
C ALA A 317 18.41 -0.17 -2.63
N PHE A 318 17.09 -0.28 -2.48
CA PHE A 318 16.35 -1.46 -2.95
C PHE A 318 16.21 -1.51 -4.47
N LEU A 319 16.06 -0.37 -5.16
CA LEU A 319 16.07 -0.37 -6.63
C LEU A 319 17.43 -0.72 -7.19
N ALA A 320 18.53 -0.26 -6.56
CA ALA A 320 19.88 -0.67 -6.95
C ALA A 320 20.13 -2.17 -6.71
N LEU A 321 19.65 -2.71 -5.58
CA LEU A 321 19.72 -4.15 -5.31
C LEU A 321 18.88 -4.96 -6.31
N LEU A 322 17.70 -4.47 -6.66
CA LEU A 322 16.86 -5.09 -7.69
C LEU A 322 17.56 -5.13 -9.04
N ALA A 323 18.14 -4.01 -9.46
CA ALA A 323 18.93 -3.95 -10.69
C ALA A 323 20.13 -4.92 -10.66
N LEU A 324 20.78 -5.07 -9.50
CA LEU A 324 21.87 -6.04 -9.31
C LEU A 324 21.38 -7.48 -9.44
N VAL A 325 20.19 -7.81 -8.93
CA VAL A 325 19.58 -9.14 -9.07
C VAL A 325 19.11 -9.38 -10.51
N ASN A 326 18.57 -8.36 -11.17
CA ASN A 326 18.11 -8.47 -12.55
C ASN A 326 19.25 -8.61 -13.55
N TRP A 327 20.42 -8.04 -13.30
CA TRP A 327 21.56 -8.11 -14.19
C TRP A 327 21.93 -9.54 -14.65
N PRO A 328 22.16 -10.53 -13.77
CA PRO A 328 22.42 -11.91 -14.20
C PRO A 328 21.21 -12.56 -14.87
N LEU A 329 19.97 -12.25 -14.46
CA LEU A 329 18.75 -12.77 -15.08
C LEU A 329 18.57 -12.26 -16.51
N GLU A 330 18.81 -10.98 -16.75
CA GLU A 330 18.77 -10.36 -18.07
C GLU A 330 19.90 -10.91 -18.96
N THR A 331 21.10 -11.10 -18.40
CA THR A 331 22.22 -11.71 -19.14
C THR A 331 21.87 -13.14 -19.55
N LEU A 332 21.31 -13.94 -18.65
CA LEU A 332 20.82 -15.28 -18.95
C LEU A 332 19.72 -15.25 -20.03
N SER A 333 18.84 -14.26 -19.97
CA SER A 333 17.75 -14.06 -20.94
C SER A 333 18.23 -13.76 -22.35
N GLN A 334 19.44 -13.21 -22.50
CA GLN A 334 20.09 -12.91 -23.77
C GLN A 334 20.98 -14.06 -24.28
N TRP A 335 21.22 -15.09 -23.51
CA TRP A 335 21.98 -16.25 -23.94
C TRP A 335 21.24 -17.02 -25.04
N GLY A 336 21.92 -17.31 -26.17
CA GLY A 336 21.31 -17.78 -27.42
C GLY A 336 20.17 -18.80 -27.27
N PRO A 337 20.36 -19.98 -26.63
CA PRO A 337 19.28 -20.96 -26.48
C PRO A 337 18.09 -20.44 -25.66
N VAL A 338 18.31 -19.55 -24.69
CA VAL A 338 17.25 -18.95 -23.86
C VAL A 338 16.56 -17.82 -24.63
N ALA A 339 17.33 -17.03 -25.37
CA ALA A 339 16.78 -15.98 -26.24
C ALA A 339 15.86 -16.59 -27.31
N ASP A 340 16.32 -17.64 -28.01
CA ASP A 340 15.52 -18.35 -29.01
C ASP A 340 14.23 -18.94 -28.45
N PHE A 341 14.30 -19.55 -27.27
CA PHE A 341 13.12 -20.06 -26.56
C PHE A 341 12.13 -18.96 -26.22
N ARG A 342 12.64 -17.84 -25.71
CA ARG A 342 11.85 -16.68 -25.31
C ARG A 342 11.20 -16.03 -26.53
N ASP A 343 11.98 -15.75 -27.57
CA ASP A 343 11.51 -15.06 -28.79
C ASP A 343 10.48 -15.89 -29.54
N THR A 344 10.65 -17.22 -29.59
CA THR A 344 9.66 -18.14 -30.18
C THR A 344 8.30 -18.08 -29.47
N ARG A 345 8.28 -17.72 -28.19
CA ARG A 345 7.07 -17.63 -27.36
C ARG A 345 6.66 -16.20 -27.05
N SER A 346 7.32 -15.21 -27.60
CA SER A 346 7.10 -13.78 -27.35
C SER A 346 7.13 -13.45 -25.83
N LEU A 347 8.05 -14.09 -25.09
CA LEU A 347 8.20 -13.87 -23.65
C LEU A 347 9.11 -12.65 -23.40
N PRO A 348 8.82 -11.83 -22.38
CA PRO A 348 9.70 -10.73 -22.00
C PRO A 348 11.04 -11.23 -21.43
N PRO A 349 12.06 -10.35 -21.30
CA PRO A 349 13.27 -10.70 -20.60
C PRO A 349 12.99 -11.19 -19.17
N PHE A 350 13.77 -12.17 -18.72
CA PHE A 350 13.60 -12.68 -17.35
C PHE A 350 14.15 -11.65 -16.37
N THR A 351 13.25 -11.12 -15.55
CA THR A 351 13.54 -10.25 -14.41
C THR A 351 12.94 -10.85 -13.16
N LEU A 352 13.38 -10.41 -11.99
CA LEU A 352 12.79 -10.84 -10.72
C LEU A 352 11.28 -10.53 -10.68
N GLU A 353 10.89 -9.37 -11.17
CA GLU A 353 9.50 -8.92 -11.23
C GLU A 353 8.66 -9.85 -12.12
N TYR A 354 9.19 -10.25 -13.26
CA TYR A 354 8.51 -11.19 -14.15
C TYR A 354 8.32 -12.57 -13.50
N LEU A 355 9.38 -13.10 -12.86
CA LEU A 355 9.32 -14.39 -12.17
C LEU A 355 8.35 -14.36 -10.99
N LEU A 356 8.39 -13.29 -10.19
CA LEU A 356 7.43 -13.09 -9.10
C LEU A 356 6.01 -12.90 -9.63
N GLY A 357 5.86 -12.24 -10.77
CA GLY A 357 4.60 -12.08 -11.47
C GLY A 357 3.96 -13.42 -11.80
N LEU A 358 4.69 -14.32 -12.40
CA LEU A 358 4.21 -15.67 -12.72
C LEU A 358 3.91 -16.49 -11.46
N ALA A 359 4.78 -16.43 -10.46
CA ALA A 359 4.62 -17.17 -9.21
C ALA A 359 3.40 -16.71 -8.40
N LEU A 360 3.11 -15.41 -8.40
CA LEU A 360 2.02 -14.81 -7.63
C LEU A 360 0.76 -14.56 -8.47
N ALA A 361 0.77 -14.81 -9.79
CA ALA A 361 -0.42 -14.68 -10.63
C ALA A 361 -1.64 -15.49 -10.13
N PRO A 362 -1.49 -16.75 -9.67
CA PRO A 362 -2.62 -17.48 -9.09
C PRO A 362 -3.18 -16.81 -7.85
N LEU A 363 -2.31 -16.23 -7.00
CA LEU A 363 -2.74 -15.46 -5.85
C LEU A 363 -3.50 -14.21 -6.29
N ALA A 364 -2.94 -13.42 -7.20
CA ALA A 364 -3.58 -12.21 -7.74
C ALA A 364 -4.98 -12.51 -8.31
N TRP A 365 -5.10 -13.61 -9.07
CA TRP A 365 -6.39 -14.06 -9.58
C TRP A 365 -7.40 -14.38 -8.48
N THR A 366 -6.98 -15.05 -7.41
CA THR A 366 -7.87 -15.34 -6.27
C THR A 366 -8.34 -14.08 -5.54
N LEU A 367 -7.59 -12.97 -5.63
CA LEU A 367 -8.02 -11.67 -5.07
C LEU A 367 -9.13 -11.01 -5.92
N GLY A 368 -9.46 -11.57 -7.07
CA GLY A 368 -10.50 -11.05 -7.97
C GLY A 368 -9.97 -10.32 -9.19
N VAL A 369 -8.66 -10.35 -9.44
CA VAL A 369 -8.02 -9.79 -10.63
C VAL A 369 -8.32 -10.67 -11.85
N ALA A 370 -8.52 -10.08 -13.03
CA ALA A 370 -8.66 -10.83 -14.26
C ALA A 370 -7.39 -11.64 -14.54
N TRP A 371 -7.53 -12.86 -15.13
CA TRP A 371 -6.37 -13.71 -15.40
C TRP A 371 -5.36 -13.05 -16.36
N SER A 372 -5.83 -12.23 -17.32
CA SER A 372 -4.99 -11.44 -18.21
C SER A 372 -4.05 -10.48 -17.45
N ASP A 373 -4.54 -9.89 -16.37
CA ASP A 373 -3.85 -8.88 -15.57
C ASP A 373 -3.08 -9.51 -14.39
N ALA A 374 -3.40 -10.79 -14.08
CA ALA A 374 -2.87 -11.49 -12.91
C ALA A 374 -1.33 -11.54 -12.85
N PRO A 375 -0.57 -11.74 -13.95
CA PRO A 375 0.88 -11.69 -13.90
C PRO A 375 1.43 -10.30 -13.55
N LEU A 376 0.82 -9.22 -14.07
CA LEU A 376 1.23 -7.85 -13.74
C LEU A 376 0.94 -7.52 -12.28
N VAL A 377 -0.27 -7.83 -11.81
CA VAL A 377 -0.60 -7.62 -10.39
C VAL A 377 0.24 -8.53 -9.49
N GLY A 378 0.50 -9.78 -9.88
CA GLY A 378 1.41 -10.68 -9.18
C GLY A 378 2.82 -10.09 -9.03
N SER A 379 3.34 -9.44 -10.09
CA SER A 379 4.59 -8.70 -10.04
C SER A 379 4.57 -7.59 -8.99
N LEU A 380 3.50 -6.79 -8.96
CA LEU A 380 3.31 -5.73 -7.97
C LEU A 380 3.26 -6.28 -6.53
N LEU A 381 2.58 -7.43 -6.31
CA LEU A 381 2.56 -8.09 -5.00
C LEU A 381 3.97 -8.55 -4.59
N GLY A 382 4.74 -9.07 -5.52
CA GLY A 382 6.13 -9.45 -5.31
C GLY A 382 7.00 -8.24 -4.94
N GLN A 383 6.89 -7.15 -5.69
CA GLN A 383 7.59 -5.89 -5.41
C GLN A 383 7.24 -5.35 -4.02
N LYS A 384 5.95 -5.34 -3.65
CA LYS A 384 5.53 -4.95 -2.30
C LYS A 384 6.26 -5.74 -1.22
N ILE A 385 6.32 -7.07 -1.33
CA ILE A 385 6.87 -7.96 -0.29
C ILE A 385 8.39 -7.82 -0.20
N PHE A 386 9.09 -7.89 -1.34
CA PHE A 386 10.54 -7.98 -1.39
C PHE A 386 11.25 -6.62 -1.46
N LEU A 387 10.61 -5.61 -2.05
CA LEU A 387 11.13 -4.25 -2.13
C LEU A 387 10.39 -3.34 -1.15
N THR A 388 9.49 -2.53 -1.67
CA THR A 388 8.59 -1.67 -0.88
C THR A 388 7.26 -1.48 -1.62
N GLU A 389 6.22 -1.17 -0.87
CA GLU A 389 4.94 -0.76 -1.45
C GLU A 389 5.04 0.55 -2.24
N PHE A 390 6.00 1.43 -1.96
CA PHE A 390 6.22 2.66 -2.75
C PHE A 390 6.56 2.34 -4.20
N VAL A 391 7.48 1.39 -4.44
CA VAL A 391 7.84 0.94 -5.79
C VAL A 391 6.62 0.32 -6.47
N ALA A 392 5.91 -0.54 -5.73
CA ALA A 392 4.73 -1.20 -6.27
C ALA A 392 3.60 -0.21 -6.64
N TYR A 393 3.38 0.84 -5.84
CA TYR A 393 2.40 1.89 -6.16
C TYR A 393 2.83 2.79 -7.31
N ALA A 394 4.12 3.11 -7.41
CA ALA A 394 4.64 3.86 -8.56
C ALA A 394 4.41 3.09 -9.86
N ASN A 395 4.77 1.80 -9.87
CA ASN A 395 4.55 0.94 -11.03
C ASN A 395 3.05 0.69 -11.30
N LEU A 396 2.22 0.58 -10.26
CA LEU A 396 0.76 0.50 -10.43
C LEU A 396 0.22 1.76 -11.11
N GLY A 397 0.70 2.95 -10.73
CA GLY A 397 0.35 4.21 -11.37
C GLY A 397 0.70 4.19 -12.87
N GLU A 398 1.92 3.79 -13.23
CA GLU A 398 2.35 3.69 -14.63
C GLU A 398 1.51 2.67 -15.44
N LEU A 399 1.15 1.53 -14.83
CA LEU A 399 0.34 0.50 -15.49
C LEU A 399 -1.14 0.86 -15.62
N SER A 400 -1.62 1.81 -14.82
CA SER A 400 -3.04 2.19 -14.73
C SER A 400 -3.42 3.36 -15.63
N HIS A 401 -2.43 4.10 -16.16
CA HIS A 401 -2.68 5.27 -17.00
C HIS A 401 -2.21 5.03 -18.43
N SER A 402 -2.84 5.75 -19.39
CA SER A 402 -2.34 5.80 -20.75
C SER A 402 -0.99 6.52 -20.80
N ALA A 403 -0.13 6.10 -21.70
CA ALA A 403 1.15 6.72 -21.97
C ALA A 403 1.21 7.20 -23.42
N ILE A 404 2.06 8.16 -23.71
CA ILE A 404 2.32 8.58 -25.10
C ILE A 404 3.63 7.93 -25.51
N ASP A 405 3.59 7.20 -26.63
CA ASP A 405 4.78 6.64 -27.26
C ASP A 405 5.70 7.80 -27.71
N PRO A 406 6.91 7.89 -27.17
CA PRO A 406 7.82 9.00 -27.49
C PRO A 406 8.29 9.01 -28.96
N ASP A 407 8.26 7.86 -29.64
CA ASP A 407 8.76 7.73 -31.03
C ASP A 407 7.64 7.98 -32.04
N THR A 408 6.41 7.56 -31.74
CA THR A 408 5.28 7.63 -32.67
C THR A 408 4.27 8.69 -32.31
N GLY A 409 4.29 9.22 -31.06
CA GLY A 409 3.27 10.12 -30.53
C GLY A 409 1.89 9.45 -30.33
N ALA A 410 1.81 8.14 -30.49
CA ALA A 410 0.57 7.41 -30.33
C ALA A 410 0.25 7.18 -28.84
N GLU A 411 -1.04 7.21 -28.50
CA GLU A 411 -1.49 6.87 -27.15
C GLU A 411 -1.42 5.35 -26.93
N ILE A 412 -0.67 4.93 -25.91
CA ILE A 412 -0.60 3.55 -25.42
C ILE A 412 -1.66 3.41 -24.33
N PRO A 413 -2.65 2.52 -24.47
CA PRO A 413 -3.68 2.32 -23.47
C PRO A 413 -3.09 1.77 -22.15
N PRO A 414 -3.81 1.91 -21.01
CA PRO A 414 -3.39 1.32 -19.74
C PRO A 414 -3.15 -0.19 -19.88
N ALA A 415 -2.08 -0.68 -19.24
CA ALA A 415 -1.74 -2.12 -19.26
C ALA A 415 -2.65 -2.93 -18.32
N LEU A 416 -3.26 -2.29 -17.31
CA LEU A 416 -4.22 -2.90 -16.39
C LEU A 416 -5.61 -2.35 -16.62
N SER A 417 -6.61 -3.22 -16.49
CA SER A 417 -8.01 -2.77 -16.41
C SER A 417 -8.23 -1.93 -15.14
N ALA A 418 -9.14 -0.95 -15.20
CA ALA A 418 -9.44 -0.06 -14.07
C ALA A 418 -9.82 -0.85 -12.81
N ARG A 419 -10.59 -1.95 -12.96
CA ARG A 419 -10.96 -2.84 -11.87
C ARG A 419 -9.75 -3.53 -11.26
N SER A 420 -8.85 -4.10 -12.07
CA SER A 420 -7.62 -4.75 -11.59
C SER A 420 -6.69 -3.76 -10.89
N ALA A 421 -6.58 -2.54 -11.38
CA ALA A 421 -5.82 -1.47 -10.76
C ALA A 421 -6.38 -1.11 -9.36
N GLN A 422 -7.70 -0.97 -9.24
CA GLN A 422 -8.34 -0.72 -7.95
C GLN A 422 -8.09 -1.88 -6.97
N ILE A 423 -8.28 -3.14 -7.38
CA ILE A 423 -8.02 -4.33 -6.54
C ILE A 423 -6.54 -4.38 -6.11
N ALA A 424 -5.62 -4.11 -7.04
CA ALA A 424 -4.19 -4.02 -6.75
C ALA A 424 -3.90 -2.95 -5.69
N ALA A 425 -4.53 -1.77 -5.77
CA ALA A 425 -4.36 -0.72 -4.78
C ALA A 425 -4.73 -1.17 -3.35
N TYR A 426 -5.77 -1.99 -3.18
CA TYR A 426 -6.09 -2.63 -1.89
C TYR A 426 -5.04 -3.64 -1.46
N ALA A 427 -4.60 -4.50 -2.37
CA ALA A 427 -3.61 -5.54 -2.06
C ALA A 427 -2.24 -4.95 -1.68
N LEU A 428 -1.89 -3.82 -2.27
CA LEU A 428 -0.67 -3.08 -1.95
C LEU A 428 -0.75 -2.28 -0.65
N CYS A 429 -1.96 -2.00 -0.14
CA CYS A 429 -2.16 -1.23 1.09
C CYS A 429 -1.55 -1.97 2.29
N GLY A 430 -0.57 -1.35 2.94
CA GLY A 430 0.11 -1.88 4.14
C GLY A 430 1.62 -2.03 3.98
N PHE A 431 2.32 -1.81 5.09
CA PHE A 431 3.79 -1.84 5.17
C PHE A 431 4.38 -3.25 5.28
N ALA A 432 3.70 -4.26 4.72
CA ALA A 432 4.14 -5.66 4.80
C ALA A 432 5.26 -5.96 3.79
N ASN A 433 6.46 -5.45 4.07
CA ASN A 433 7.68 -5.66 3.29
C ASN A 433 8.88 -5.98 4.19
N VAL A 434 9.94 -6.54 3.61
CA VAL A 434 11.14 -6.96 4.34
C VAL A 434 11.83 -5.78 5.06
N GLY A 435 11.88 -4.60 4.42
CA GLY A 435 12.48 -3.41 5.01
C GLY A 435 11.75 -2.91 6.26
N SER A 436 10.42 -3.01 6.25
CA SER A 436 9.59 -2.60 7.38
C SER A 436 9.76 -3.47 8.63
N ILE A 437 10.31 -4.68 8.52
CA ILE A 437 10.68 -5.52 9.66
C ILE A 437 11.67 -4.76 10.56
N ALA A 438 12.72 -4.21 9.98
CA ALA A 438 13.75 -3.49 10.73
C ALA A 438 13.19 -2.20 11.35
N ILE A 439 12.36 -1.47 10.60
CA ILE A 439 11.69 -0.23 11.07
C ILE A 439 10.82 -0.54 12.29
N GLN A 440 10.00 -1.57 12.21
CA GLN A 440 9.07 -1.93 13.29
C GLN A 440 9.80 -2.43 14.54
N ILE A 441 10.82 -3.31 14.36
CA ILE A 441 11.66 -3.76 15.50
C ILE A 441 12.34 -2.56 16.15
N GLY A 442 12.89 -1.63 15.37
CA GLY A 442 13.55 -0.42 15.88
C GLY A 442 12.59 0.46 16.66
N GLY A 443 11.43 0.79 16.08
CA GLY A 443 10.41 1.64 16.69
C GLY A 443 9.85 1.05 17.99
N LEU A 444 9.43 -0.21 17.97
CA LEU A 444 8.90 -0.88 19.16
C LEU A 444 9.98 -1.09 20.25
N SER A 445 11.23 -1.36 19.87
CA SER A 445 12.33 -1.48 20.84
C SER A 445 12.67 -0.17 21.53
N ALA A 446 12.47 0.96 20.87
CA ALA A 446 12.61 2.28 21.50
C ALA A 446 11.51 2.53 22.55
N ILE A 447 10.30 2.00 22.31
CA ILE A 447 9.15 2.14 23.23
C ILE A 447 9.27 1.16 24.42
N ALA A 448 9.64 -0.12 24.14
CA ALA A 448 9.73 -1.18 25.15
C ALA A 448 11.01 -2.02 24.95
N PRO A 449 12.18 -1.52 25.39
CA PRO A 449 13.47 -2.16 25.15
C PRO A 449 13.56 -3.59 25.70
N ALA A 450 12.90 -3.87 26.82
CA ALA A 450 12.87 -5.19 27.45
C ALA A 450 12.21 -6.29 26.58
N ARG A 451 11.37 -5.89 25.60
CA ARG A 451 10.65 -6.82 24.71
C ARG A 451 11.27 -6.94 23.32
N ARG A 452 12.48 -6.38 23.10
CA ARG A 452 13.17 -6.38 21.79
C ARG A 452 13.31 -7.78 21.19
N HIS A 453 13.62 -8.77 22.01
CA HIS A 453 13.76 -10.16 21.56
C HIS A 453 12.43 -10.73 21.03
N ASP A 454 11.32 -10.41 21.69
CA ASP A 454 9.99 -10.81 21.23
C ASP A 454 9.64 -10.15 19.89
N PHE A 455 9.90 -8.87 19.74
CA PHE A 455 9.67 -8.16 18.49
C PHE A 455 10.46 -8.76 17.35
N ALA A 456 11.76 -9.03 17.53
CA ALA A 456 12.61 -9.64 16.51
C ALA A 456 12.11 -11.04 16.09
N ARG A 457 11.65 -11.85 17.06
CA ARG A 457 11.11 -13.19 16.81
C ARG A 457 9.76 -13.18 16.10
N LEU A 458 8.90 -12.20 16.42
CA LEU A 458 7.54 -12.10 15.87
C LEU A 458 7.48 -11.40 14.52
N ALA A 459 8.39 -10.47 14.24
CA ALA A 459 8.31 -9.57 13.09
C ALA A 459 8.14 -10.29 11.73
N PRO A 460 8.86 -11.36 11.39
CA PRO A 460 8.64 -12.05 10.12
C PRO A 460 7.23 -12.63 9.99
N ARG A 461 6.70 -13.21 11.09
CA ARG A 461 5.34 -13.74 11.11
C ARG A 461 4.28 -12.64 11.06
N ALA A 462 4.53 -11.54 11.74
CA ALA A 462 3.65 -10.37 11.72
C ALA A 462 3.62 -9.71 10.34
N MET A 463 4.75 -9.67 9.61
CA MET A 463 4.81 -9.21 8.23
C MET A 463 3.95 -10.11 7.31
N ILE A 464 4.08 -11.43 7.42
CA ILE A 464 3.26 -12.36 6.65
C ILE A 464 1.77 -12.18 7.00
N ALA A 465 1.42 -12.07 8.28
CA ALA A 465 0.06 -11.82 8.73
C ALA A 465 -0.49 -10.49 8.17
N GLY A 466 0.33 -9.43 8.15
CA GLY A 466 -0.02 -8.15 7.57
C GLY A 466 -0.24 -8.19 6.06
N ALA A 467 0.60 -8.94 5.33
CA ALA A 467 0.41 -9.18 3.90
C ALA A 467 -0.90 -9.92 3.62
N LEU A 468 -1.17 -11.01 4.37
CA LEU A 468 -2.43 -11.75 4.25
C LEU A 468 -3.65 -10.88 4.59
N ALA A 469 -3.54 -9.98 5.56
CA ALA A 469 -4.59 -9.03 5.91
C ALA A 469 -4.87 -8.05 4.75
N SER A 470 -3.84 -7.48 4.12
CA SER A 470 -4.00 -6.61 2.94
C SER A 470 -4.62 -7.37 1.76
N PHE A 471 -4.19 -8.61 1.51
CA PHE A 471 -4.73 -9.43 0.44
C PHE A 471 -6.19 -9.80 0.69
N THR A 472 -6.55 -10.10 1.94
CA THR A 472 -7.95 -10.35 2.33
C THR A 472 -8.81 -9.09 2.14
N THR A 473 -8.26 -7.92 2.42
CA THR A 473 -8.93 -6.64 2.15
C THR A 473 -9.19 -6.44 0.66
N ALA A 474 -8.22 -6.77 -0.21
CA ALA A 474 -8.38 -6.74 -1.65
C ALA A 474 -9.44 -7.74 -2.14
N ALA A 475 -9.37 -9.00 -1.67
CA ALA A 475 -10.34 -10.03 -1.99
C ALA A 475 -11.77 -9.65 -1.57
N THR A 476 -11.93 -9.03 -0.39
CA THR A 476 -13.21 -8.52 0.09
C THR A 476 -13.71 -7.36 -0.77
N ALA A 477 -12.86 -6.38 -1.06
CA ALA A 477 -13.21 -5.22 -1.87
C ALA A 477 -13.59 -5.60 -3.30
N SER A 478 -12.92 -6.62 -3.88
CA SER A 478 -13.18 -7.10 -5.24
C SER A 478 -14.60 -7.63 -5.46
N LEU A 479 -15.30 -8.04 -4.39
CA LEU A 479 -16.71 -8.46 -4.46
C LEU A 479 -17.65 -7.29 -4.74
N PHE A 480 -17.21 -6.06 -4.52
CA PHE A 480 -18.02 -4.84 -4.53
C PHE A 480 -17.49 -3.76 -5.50
N ILE A 481 -16.36 -4.00 -6.16
CA ILE A 481 -15.77 -3.15 -7.19
C ILE A 481 -16.19 -3.69 -8.56
N SER A 482 -16.70 -2.79 -9.42
CA SER A 482 -17.16 -3.09 -10.78
C SER A 482 -16.08 -2.83 -11.83
#